data_4c14676f187f46ab85fb50bda8f46fe0
#
_entry.id   4c14676f187f46ab85fb50bda8f46fe0
#
_cell.length_a   1.000
_cell.length_b   1.000
_cell.length_c   1.000
_cell.angle_alpha   90.00
_cell.angle_beta   90.00
_cell.angle_gamma   90.00
#
_symmetry.space_group_name_H-M   'P 1'
#
loop_
_entity.id
_entity.type
_entity.pdbx_description
1 polymer ?
#
loop_
_entity_poly.entity_id
_entity_poly.type
_entity_poly.pdbx_seq_one_letter_code
_entity_poly.pdbx_strand_id
1 'polypeptide(L)'
;QTEAMTMASRIVVMKDGFVQQVDTPQNLYDYPTNQFVAGFIGSPQMNFFNVKLSKEGQDVVATFGDNKIVVPNSKVSKFIDESYIGKEVVMGIRPENIHDEPVVLQTYANATIDVNVEVTELMGSETYLYLKTTGKDDNIIARVDPRTSSRAGSTIKIAFDVNHLHFFDKETEKTILNR
;
A
#
# COMPACT_ATOMS: atom_id res chain seq x y z
N GLN A 1 -0.40 19.97 -3.28
CA GLN A 1 0.71 19.10 -3.69
C GLN A 1 0.71 18.75 -5.18
N THR A 2 -0.45 18.69 -5.81
CA THR A 2 -0.56 18.33 -7.24
C THR A 2 0.27 19.27 -8.11
N GLU A 3 0.19 20.57 -7.87
CA GLU A 3 0.98 21.56 -8.61
C GLU A 3 2.49 21.37 -8.35
N ALA A 4 2.88 21.16 -7.09
CA ALA A 4 4.26 20.92 -6.73
C ALA A 4 4.82 19.67 -7.41
N MET A 5 4.04 18.57 -7.45
CA MET A 5 4.46 17.31 -8.07
C MET A 5 4.67 17.45 -9.59
N THR A 6 3.95 18.34 -10.25
CA THR A 6 4.05 18.51 -11.71
C THR A 6 5.07 19.56 -12.14
N MET A 7 5.33 20.56 -11.31
CA MET A 7 6.12 21.75 -11.70
C MET A 7 7.51 21.82 -11.08
N ALA A 8 7.71 21.19 -9.94
CA ALA A 8 8.97 21.28 -9.21
C ALA A 8 9.96 20.20 -9.63
N SER A 9 11.25 20.54 -9.65
CA SER A 9 12.34 19.57 -9.81
C SER A 9 12.69 18.88 -8.47
N ARG A 10 12.49 19.60 -7.36
CA ARG A 10 12.67 19.11 -6.01
C ARG A 10 11.56 19.66 -5.12
N ILE A 11 11.13 18.84 -4.17
CA ILE A 11 10.08 19.16 -3.22
C ILE A 11 10.59 18.92 -1.80
N VAL A 12 10.26 19.84 -0.91
CA VAL A 12 10.51 19.69 0.54
C VAL A 12 9.18 19.33 1.19
N VAL A 13 9.10 18.17 1.83
CA VAL A 13 7.94 17.77 2.63
C VAL A 13 8.23 18.12 4.09
N MET A 14 7.34 18.89 4.71
CA MET A 14 7.48 19.36 6.08
C MET A 14 6.32 18.90 6.95
N LYS A 15 6.59 18.67 8.22
CA LYS A 15 5.59 18.38 9.24
C LYS A 15 5.99 19.08 10.54
N ASP A 16 5.07 19.88 11.10
CA ASP A 16 5.27 20.58 12.38
C ASP A 16 6.57 21.40 12.42
N GLY A 17 6.94 22.02 11.30
CA GLY A 17 8.14 22.83 11.17
C GLY A 17 9.41 22.06 10.89
N PHE A 18 9.37 20.73 10.82
CA PHE A 18 10.54 19.89 10.55
C PHE A 18 10.50 19.32 9.15
N VAL A 19 11.67 19.33 8.48
CA VAL A 19 11.83 18.71 7.16
C VAL A 19 11.78 17.20 7.31
N GLN A 20 10.88 16.56 6.56
CA GLN A 20 10.74 15.11 6.55
C GLN A 20 11.56 14.48 5.42
N GLN A 21 11.49 15.05 4.22
CA GLN A 21 12.22 14.57 3.05
C GLN A 21 12.37 15.70 2.04
N VAL A 22 13.53 15.75 1.38
CA VAL A 22 13.79 16.63 0.24
C VAL A 22 14.19 15.74 -0.93
N ASP A 23 13.39 15.72 -1.99
CA ASP A 23 13.67 14.80 -3.10
C ASP A 23 12.92 15.26 -4.36
N THR A 24 13.15 14.54 -5.46
CA THR A 24 12.37 14.70 -6.68
C THR A 24 10.92 14.22 -6.43
N PRO A 25 9.93 14.70 -7.20
CA PRO A 25 8.56 14.20 -7.10
C PRO A 25 8.47 12.67 -7.21
N GLN A 26 9.20 12.08 -8.16
CA GLN A 26 9.19 10.64 -8.36
C GLN A 26 9.73 9.89 -7.16
N ASN A 27 10.84 10.35 -6.58
CA ASN A 27 11.43 9.69 -5.41
C ASN A 27 10.56 9.82 -4.16
N LEU A 28 9.86 10.95 -3.98
CA LEU A 28 8.90 11.10 -2.89
C LEU A 28 7.76 10.08 -2.99
N TYR A 29 7.33 9.81 -4.22
CA TYR A 29 6.28 8.83 -4.51
C TYR A 29 6.77 7.39 -4.33
N ASP A 30 7.93 7.06 -4.92
CA ASP A 30 8.46 5.70 -4.97
C ASP A 30 9.22 5.31 -3.69
N TYR A 31 9.91 6.27 -3.06
CA TYR A 31 10.81 6.02 -1.92
C TYR A 31 10.54 6.98 -0.76
N PRO A 32 9.31 7.00 -0.22
CA PRO A 32 9.04 7.84 0.94
C PRO A 32 9.88 7.36 2.13
N THR A 33 10.50 8.32 2.82
CA THR A 33 11.43 8.02 3.92
C THR A 33 10.71 7.57 5.19
N ASN A 34 9.44 7.95 5.34
CA ASN A 34 8.63 7.58 6.49
C ASN A 34 7.14 7.52 6.13
N GLN A 35 6.34 7.04 7.08
CA GLN A 35 4.91 6.84 6.89
C GLN A 35 4.18 8.16 6.63
N PHE A 36 4.61 9.26 7.25
CA PHE A 36 4.00 10.56 7.02
C PHE A 36 4.15 10.98 5.54
N VAL A 37 5.36 10.92 4.99
CA VAL A 37 5.60 11.28 3.58
C VAL A 37 4.78 10.37 2.66
N ALA A 38 4.78 9.07 2.93
CA ALA A 38 4.03 8.10 2.13
C ALA A 38 2.53 8.41 2.11
N GLY A 39 1.96 8.76 3.25
CA GLY A 39 0.55 9.12 3.37
C GLY A 39 0.22 10.49 2.82
N PHE A 40 1.16 11.44 2.91
CA PHE A 40 0.96 12.81 2.44
C PHE A 40 1.01 12.91 0.90
N ILE A 41 1.91 12.17 0.28
CA ILE A 41 2.11 12.21 -1.18
C ILE A 41 1.13 11.24 -1.85
N GLY A 42 0.36 11.78 -2.79
CA GLY A 42 -0.64 11.02 -3.54
C GLY A 42 -2.06 11.30 -3.10
N SER A 43 -3.01 11.09 -4.02
CA SER A 43 -4.44 11.27 -3.78
C SER A 43 -5.20 10.21 -4.58
N PRO A 44 -5.99 9.35 -3.91
CA PRO A 44 -6.11 9.20 -2.45
C PRO A 44 -4.82 8.79 -1.76
N GLN A 45 -4.80 8.88 -0.43
CA GLN A 45 -3.64 8.52 0.37
C GLN A 45 -3.31 7.02 0.27
N MET A 46 -2.05 6.69 0.54
CA MET A 46 -1.63 5.29 0.69
C MET A 46 -2.46 4.58 1.76
N ASN A 47 -2.82 3.34 1.49
CA ASN A 47 -3.44 2.47 2.50
C ASN A 47 -2.37 1.93 3.43
N PHE A 48 -2.63 1.95 4.74
CA PHE A 48 -1.72 1.41 5.74
C PHE A 48 -2.38 0.25 6.49
N PHE A 49 -1.59 -0.80 6.71
CA PHE A 49 -2.02 -2.01 7.41
C PHE A 49 -1.03 -2.32 8.52
N ASN A 50 -1.53 -2.58 9.72
CA ASN A 50 -0.70 -3.16 10.77
C ASN A 50 -0.61 -4.66 10.50
N VAL A 51 0.57 -5.14 10.16
CA VAL A 51 0.80 -6.54 9.78
C VAL A 51 1.86 -7.17 10.64
N LYS A 52 1.79 -8.49 10.80
CA LYS A 52 2.87 -9.26 11.37
C LYS A 52 3.63 -9.94 10.24
N LEU A 53 4.95 -9.74 10.21
CA LEU A 53 5.85 -10.45 9.32
C LEU A 53 6.27 -11.76 9.98
N SER A 54 6.20 -12.86 9.24
CA SER A 54 6.65 -14.16 9.72
C SER A 54 7.19 -14.99 8.57
N LYS A 55 7.95 -16.04 8.90
CA LYS A 55 8.39 -17.02 7.91
C LYS A 55 7.41 -18.18 7.84
N GLU A 56 7.07 -18.58 6.61
CA GLU A 56 6.37 -19.84 6.33
C GLU A 56 7.18 -20.58 5.27
N GLY A 57 7.93 -21.58 5.69
CA GLY A 57 8.88 -22.28 4.80
C GLY A 57 9.96 -21.30 4.30
N GLN A 58 10.05 -21.16 2.98
CA GLN A 58 11.00 -20.23 2.34
C GLN A 58 10.44 -18.82 2.19
N ASP A 59 9.14 -18.63 2.42
CA ASP A 59 8.45 -17.36 2.18
C ASP A 59 8.42 -16.50 3.44
N VAL A 60 8.41 -15.19 3.23
CA VAL A 60 8.04 -14.21 4.25
C VAL A 60 6.60 -13.80 3.96
N VAL A 61 5.75 -13.87 4.98
CA VAL A 61 4.34 -13.51 4.85
C VAL A 61 3.99 -12.35 5.77
N ALA A 62 3.06 -11.51 5.31
CA ALA A 62 2.46 -10.43 6.08
C ALA A 62 1.02 -10.83 6.39
N THR A 63 0.66 -10.86 7.67
CA THR A 63 -0.69 -11.25 8.11
C THR A 63 -1.38 -10.12 8.84
N PHE A 64 -2.66 -9.95 8.54
CA PHE A 64 -3.55 -9.00 9.23
C PHE A 64 -4.98 -9.54 9.19
N GLY A 65 -5.61 -9.66 10.36
CA GLY A 65 -6.90 -10.36 10.48
C GLY A 65 -6.77 -11.78 9.94
N ASP A 66 -7.70 -12.16 9.07
CA ASP A 66 -7.70 -13.48 8.41
C ASP A 66 -6.92 -13.47 7.08
N ASN A 67 -6.22 -12.39 6.77
CA ASN A 67 -5.56 -12.18 5.49
C ASN A 67 -4.07 -12.48 5.57
N LYS A 68 -3.53 -13.00 4.47
CA LYS A 68 -2.11 -13.32 4.34
C LYS A 68 -1.63 -12.92 2.94
N ILE A 69 -0.53 -12.17 2.92
CA ILE A 69 0.15 -11.72 1.70
C ILE A 69 1.56 -12.29 1.72
N VAL A 70 1.96 -12.97 0.65
CA VAL A 70 3.35 -13.40 0.49
C VAL A 70 4.17 -12.22 0.00
N VAL A 71 5.19 -11.84 0.78
CA VAL A 71 6.10 -10.75 0.41
C VAL A 71 7.17 -11.30 -0.53
N PRO A 72 7.34 -10.73 -1.73
CA PRO A 72 8.31 -11.28 -2.68
C PRO A 72 9.75 -11.10 -2.18
N ASN A 73 10.62 -12.04 -2.55
CA ASN A 73 12.02 -12.00 -2.15
C ASN A 73 12.73 -10.72 -2.59
N SER A 74 12.32 -10.12 -3.69
CA SER A 74 12.83 -8.83 -4.17
C SER A 74 12.56 -7.68 -3.18
N LYS A 75 11.51 -7.77 -2.38
CA LYS A 75 11.22 -6.81 -1.29
C LYS A 75 11.95 -7.19 -0.01
N VAL A 76 11.91 -8.47 0.35
CA VAL A 76 12.56 -8.96 1.58
C VAL A 76 14.05 -8.64 1.56
N SER A 77 14.70 -8.81 0.40
CA SER A 77 16.12 -8.50 0.23
C SER A 77 16.47 -7.03 0.45
N LYS A 78 15.49 -6.15 0.40
CA LYS A 78 15.66 -4.70 0.65
C LYS A 78 15.43 -4.31 2.10
N PHE A 79 15.04 -5.22 2.97
CA PHE A 79 14.90 -4.91 4.40
C PHE A 79 16.23 -4.46 4.98
N ILE A 80 16.21 -3.34 5.70
CA ILE A 80 17.43 -2.80 6.33
C ILE A 80 17.96 -3.71 7.44
N ASP A 81 17.08 -4.57 8.00
CA ASP A 81 17.40 -5.49 9.08
C ASP A 81 16.48 -6.70 9.02
N GLU A 82 17.05 -7.89 8.99
CA GLU A 82 16.29 -9.15 8.98
C GLU A 82 15.48 -9.38 10.27
N SER A 83 15.83 -8.69 11.35
CA SER A 83 15.10 -8.79 12.61
C SER A 83 13.65 -8.31 12.52
N TYR A 84 13.27 -7.59 11.46
CA TYR A 84 11.88 -7.23 11.21
C TYR A 84 11.00 -8.44 10.87
N ILE A 85 11.59 -9.52 10.39
CA ILE A 85 10.86 -10.79 10.20
C ILE A 85 10.56 -11.37 11.60
N GLY A 86 9.28 -11.49 11.91
CA GLY A 86 8.80 -11.88 13.24
C GLY A 86 8.21 -10.74 14.05
N LYS A 87 8.27 -9.51 13.53
CA LYS A 87 7.75 -8.32 14.20
C LYS A 87 6.48 -7.80 13.52
N GLU A 88 5.74 -6.98 14.26
CA GLU A 88 4.70 -6.15 13.68
C GLU A 88 5.33 -4.94 13.01
N VAL A 89 4.88 -4.64 11.79
CA VAL A 89 5.29 -3.48 11.00
C VAL A 89 4.06 -2.85 10.36
N VAL A 90 4.23 -1.67 9.75
CA VAL A 90 3.18 -1.06 8.94
C VAL A 90 3.48 -1.34 7.47
N MET A 91 2.53 -1.99 6.79
CA MET A 91 2.59 -2.23 5.35
C MET A 91 1.77 -1.16 4.64
N GLY A 92 2.33 -0.57 3.59
CA GLY A 92 1.67 0.44 2.79
C GLY A 92 1.50 0.00 1.34
N ILE A 93 0.35 0.35 0.75
CA ILE A 93 0.12 0.18 -0.68
C ILE A 93 -0.80 1.30 -1.18
N ARG A 94 -0.49 1.85 -2.34
CA ARG A 94 -1.28 2.92 -2.93
C ARG A 94 -2.54 2.37 -3.59
N PRO A 95 -3.63 3.16 -3.63
CA PRO A 95 -4.90 2.73 -4.23
C PRO A 95 -4.76 2.21 -5.66
N GLU A 96 -3.90 2.80 -6.46
CA GLU A 96 -3.66 2.40 -7.86
C GLU A 96 -2.94 1.06 -8.01
N ASN A 97 -2.38 0.53 -6.92
CA ASN A 97 -1.69 -0.75 -6.91
C ASN A 97 -2.54 -1.89 -6.30
N ILE A 98 -3.84 -1.64 -6.13
CA ILE A 98 -4.83 -2.63 -5.71
C ILE A 98 -5.76 -2.85 -6.90
N HIS A 99 -5.98 -4.12 -7.25
CA HIS A 99 -6.67 -4.51 -8.48
C HIS A 99 -7.79 -5.50 -8.22
N ASP A 100 -8.85 -5.44 -9.04
CA ASP A 100 -9.97 -6.37 -8.99
C ASP A 100 -10.15 -7.16 -10.30
N GLU A 101 -9.30 -6.92 -11.31
CA GLU A 101 -9.40 -7.61 -12.60
C GLU A 101 -8.95 -9.08 -12.46
N PRO A 102 -9.68 -10.04 -13.09
CA PRO A 102 -9.35 -11.46 -12.98
C PRO A 102 -7.92 -11.83 -13.38
N VAL A 103 -7.38 -11.18 -14.41
CA VAL A 103 -6.00 -11.43 -14.88
C VAL A 103 -4.99 -11.04 -13.80
N VAL A 104 -5.19 -9.91 -13.13
CA VAL A 104 -4.29 -9.44 -12.06
C VAL A 104 -4.42 -10.31 -10.83
N LEU A 105 -5.64 -10.76 -10.49
CA LEU A 105 -5.86 -11.71 -9.40
C LEU A 105 -5.07 -13.00 -9.60
N GLN A 106 -4.99 -13.51 -10.82
CA GLN A 106 -4.20 -14.69 -11.15
C GLN A 106 -2.70 -14.41 -11.07
N THR A 107 -2.26 -13.26 -11.55
CA THR A 107 -0.85 -12.86 -11.52
C THR A 107 -0.33 -12.76 -10.10
N TYR A 108 -1.12 -12.20 -9.19
CA TYR A 108 -0.76 -12.02 -7.78
C TYR A 108 -1.59 -12.92 -6.87
N ALA A 109 -1.71 -14.20 -7.21
CA ALA A 109 -2.53 -15.17 -6.46
C ALA A 109 -2.12 -15.25 -4.98
N ASN A 110 -0.83 -15.08 -4.65
CA ASN A 110 -0.30 -15.11 -3.30
C ASN A 110 -0.47 -13.78 -2.54
N ALA A 111 -1.11 -12.80 -3.16
CA ALA A 111 -1.38 -11.49 -2.56
C ALA A 111 -2.83 -11.06 -2.82
N THR A 112 -3.73 -12.03 -2.83
CA THR A 112 -5.16 -11.84 -3.08
C THR A 112 -5.93 -12.07 -1.78
N ILE A 113 -6.83 -11.16 -1.45
CA ILE A 113 -7.67 -11.24 -0.24
C ILE A 113 -9.15 -11.03 -0.58
N ASP A 114 -10.02 -11.49 0.32
CA ASP A 114 -11.45 -11.27 0.23
C ASP A 114 -11.81 -9.99 0.96
N VAL A 115 -12.67 -9.17 0.33
CA VAL A 115 -13.13 -7.89 0.89
C VAL A 115 -14.60 -7.68 0.60
N ASN A 116 -15.25 -6.85 1.41
CA ASN A 116 -16.61 -6.39 1.18
C ASN A 116 -16.57 -4.98 0.59
N VAL A 117 -17.29 -4.76 -0.50
CA VAL A 117 -17.42 -3.44 -1.12
C VAL A 117 -18.47 -2.65 -0.35
N GLU A 118 -18.09 -1.55 0.29
CA GLU A 118 -19.02 -0.68 1.00
C GLU A 118 -19.55 0.42 0.10
N VAL A 119 -18.67 1.07 -0.66
CA VAL A 119 -19.01 2.19 -1.53
C VAL A 119 -18.26 2.04 -2.85
N THR A 120 -18.94 2.38 -3.94
CA THR A 120 -18.35 2.50 -5.28
C THR A 120 -18.55 3.93 -5.74
N GLU A 121 -17.46 4.62 -6.07
CA GLU A 121 -17.49 6.02 -6.49
C GLU A 121 -16.93 6.15 -7.90
N LEU A 122 -17.80 6.53 -8.84
CA LEU A 122 -17.43 6.70 -10.24
C LEU A 122 -16.81 8.08 -10.44
N MET A 123 -15.54 8.10 -10.85
CA MET A 123 -14.77 9.34 -11.05
C MET A 123 -14.58 9.68 -12.52
N GLY A 124 -15.32 9.05 -13.42
CA GLY A 124 -15.19 9.24 -14.87
C GLY A 124 -14.15 8.32 -15.47
N SER A 125 -12.87 8.67 -15.39
CA SER A 125 -11.78 7.87 -15.96
C SER A 125 -11.37 6.69 -15.09
N GLU A 126 -11.84 6.63 -13.85
CA GLU A 126 -11.50 5.59 -12.88
C GLU A 126 -12.63 5.43 -11.88
N THR A 127 -12.60 4.34 -11.12
CA THR A 127 -13.56 4.06 -10.05
C THR A 127 -12.79 3.85 -8.75
N TYR A 128 -13.26 4.48 -7.66
CA TYR A 128 -12.75 4.23 -6.33
C TYR A 128 -13.67 3.24 -5.63
N LEU A 129 -13.07 2.18 -5.08
CA LEU A 129 -13.75 1.20 -4.24
C LEU A 129 -13.33 1.42 -2.79
N TYR A 130 -14.32 1.53 -1.92
CA TYR A 130 -14.12 1.61 -0.48
C TYR A 130 -14.46 0.24 0.10
N LEU A 131 -13.44 -0.43 0.64
CA LEU A 131 -13.48 -1.87 0.91
C LEU A 131 -13.25 -2.13 2.40
N LYS A 132 -13.89 -3.17 2.91
CA LYS A 132 -13.73 -3.61 4.28
C LYS A 132 -13.22 -5.04 4.34
N THR A 133 -12.30 -5.29 5.28
CA THR A 133 -11.78 -6.63 5.56
C THR A 133 -11.34 -6.73 7.01
N THR A 134 -11.13 -7.97 7.48
CA THR A 134 -10.65 -8.20 8.85
C THR A 134 -9.21 -7.68 9.00
N GLY A 135 -8.89 -7.21 10.21
CA GLY A 135 -7.53 -6.75 10.53
C GLY A 135 -7.21 -5.33 10.07
N LYS A 136 -8.22 -4.60 9.56
CA LYS A 136 -8.08 -3.18 9.21
C LYS A 136 -9.34 -2.44 9.65
N ASP A 137 -9.17 -1.42 10.49
CA ASP A 137 -10.28 -0.70 11.10
C ASP A 137 -10.97 0.25 10.13
N ASP A 138 -10.21 0.97 9.31
CA ASP A 138 -10.73 1.87 8.29
C ASP A 138 -10.81 1.17 6.93
N ASN A 139 -11.43 1.83 5.95
CA ASN A 139 -11.59 1.27 4.62
C ASN A 139 -10.25 1.19 3.88
N ILE A 140 -10.13 0.13 3.07
CA ILE A 140 -9.14 0.09 1.99
C ILE A 140 -9.73 0.90 0.83
N ILE A 141 -8.93 1.77 0.23
CA ILE A 141 -9.32 2.50 -0.98
C ILE A 141 -8.54 1.90 -2.15
N ALA A 142 -9.27 1.38 -3.13
CA ALA A 142 -8.70 0.89 -4.39
C ALA A 142 -9.12 1.79 -5.54
N ARG A 143 -8.21 2.04 -6.47
CA ARG A 143 -8.48 2.76 -7.70
C ARG A 143 -8.43 1.79 -8.86
N VAL A 144 -9.57 1.53 -9.48
CA VAL A 144 -9.74 0.48 -10.47
C VAL A 144 -10.30 1.03 -11.78
N ASP A 145 -10.34 0.18 -12.80
CA ASP A 145 -10.91 0.52 -14.11
C ASP A 145 -12.37 0.98 -13.96
N PRO A 146 -12.79 2.04 -14.67
CA PRO A 146 -14.18 2.51 -14.58
C PRO A 146 -15.22 1.49 -15.04
N ARG A 147 -14.80 0.45 -15.78
CA ARG A 147 -15.66 -0.63 -16.25
C ARG A 147 -15.79 -1.78 -15.26
N THR A 148 -15.27 -1.61 -14.03
CA THR A 148 -15.35 -2.67 -13.01
C THR A 148 -16.80 -3.12 -12.79
N SER A 149 -16.97 -4.42 -12.55
CA SER A 149 -18.25 -4.99 -12.16
C SER A 149 -18.47 -4.99 -10.63
N SER A 150 -17.49 -4.57 -9.87
CA SER A 150 -17.60 -4.52 -8.41
C SER A 150 -18.63 -3.48 -7.96
N ARG A 151 -19.54 -3.89 -7.07
CA ARG A 151 -20.65 -3.05 -6.62
C ARG A 151 -20.79 -3.11 -5.11
N ALA A 152 -21.29 -2.01 -4.51
CA ALA A 152 -21.58 -1.94 -3.09
C ALA A 152 -22.46 -3.10 -2.64
N GLY A 153 -22.11 -3.68 -1.50
CA GLY A 153 -22.81 -4.83 -0.90
C GLY A 153 -22.27 -6.18 -1.36
N SER A 154 -21.38 -6.23 -2.34
CA SER A 154 -20.79 -7.49 -2.81
C SER A 154 -19.50 -7.83 -2.06
N THR A 155 -19.19 -9.13 -2.02
CA THR A 155 -17.89 -9.65 -1.58
C THR A 155 -17.07 -9.98 -2.81
N ILE A 156 -15.87 -9.42 -2.88
CA ILE A 156 -14.98 -9.61 -4.04
C ILE A 156 -13.58 -9.99 -3.57
N LYS A 157 -12.77 -10.43 -4.53
CA LYS A 157 -11.33 -10.59 -4.33
C LYS A 157 -10.60 -9.38 -4.90
N ILE A 158 -9.56 -8.95 -4.18
CA ILE A 158 -8.61 -7.95 -4.67
C ILE A 158 -7.20 -8.50 -4.58
N ALA A 159 -6.35 -8.03 -5.49
CA ALA A 159 -4.93 -8.37 -5.49
C ALA A 159 -4.09 -7.12 -5.24
N PHE A 160 -3.03 -7.29 -4.46
CA PHE A 160 -2.02 -6.27 -4.23
C PHE A 160 -0.86 -6.48 -5.21
N ASP A 161 -0.46 -5.42 -5.92
CA ASP A 161 0.78 -5.44 -6.68
C ASP A 161 1.94 -5.40 -5.67
N VAL A 162 2.47 -6.56 -5.38
CA VAL A 162 3.48 -6.74 -4.33
C VAL A 162 4.81 -6.07 -4.64
N ASN A 163 5.06 -5.69 -5.90
CA ASN A 163 6.24 -4.94 -6.28
C ASN A 163 6.20 -3.49 -5.78
N HIS A 164 5.01 -3.00 -5.42
CA HIS A 164 4.77 -1.65 -4.92
C HIS A 164 4.42 -1.61 -3.43
N LEU A 165 4.68 -2.67 -2.69
CA LEU A 165 4.53 -2.68 -1.24
C LEU A 165 5.60 -1.81 -0.58
N HIS A 166 5.18 -1.10 0.47
CA HIS A 166 6.05 -0.33 1.36
C HIS A 166 5.95 -0.92 2.77
N PHE A 167 7.04 -0.80 3.54
CA PHE A 167 7.06 -1.27 4.92
C PHE A 167 7.75 -0.22 5.80
N PHE A 168 7.14 0.04 6.95
CA PHE A 168 7.62 1.04 7.90
C PHE A 168 7.73 0.43 9.29
N ASP A 169 8.73 0.88 10.05
CA ASP A 169 8.85 0.53 11.47
C ASP A 169 7.63 1.06 12.22
N LYS A 170 7.04 0.23 13.07
CA LYS A 170 5.81 0.57 13.77
C LYS A 170 5.97 1.71 14.77
N GLU A 171 7.13 1.82 15.39
CA GLU A 171 7.41 2.83 16.42
C GLU A 171 8.01 4.11 15.85
N THR A 172 9.04 3.98 15.01
CA THR A 172 9.73 5.14 14.43
C THR A 172 9.04 5.71 13.21
N GLU A 173 8.16 4.91 12.57
CA GLU A 173 7.46 5.22 11.32
C GLU A 173 8.41 5.36 10.12
N LYS A 174 9.69 5.09 10.28
CA LYS A 174 10.67 5.14 9.20
C LYS A 174 10.55 3.93 8.28
N THR A 175 10.84 4.13 6.98
CA THR A 175 10.91 3.00 6.05
C THR A 175 11.93 1.98 6.52
N ILE A 176 11.61 0.69 6.35
CA ILE A 176 12.55 -0.40 6.60
C ILE A 176 13.14 -0.97 5.30
N LEU A 177 12.87 -0.28 4.18
CA LEU A 177 13.36 -0.70 2.88
C LEU A 177 14.53 0.18 2.42
N ASN A 178 15.59 -0.46 1.95
CA ASN A 178 16.64 0.19 1.16
C ASN A 178 16.10 0.49 -0.24
N ARG A 179 16.67 1.51 -0.91
CA ARG A 179 16.35 1.85 -2.29
C ARG A 179 16.89 0.81 -3.28
#